data_34d11cd094de86ff3a35e512098e1fa5
#
_entry.id   34d11cd094de86ff3a35e512098e1fa5
#
_cell.length_a   1.000
_cell.length_b   1.000
_cell.length_c   1.000
_cell.angle_alpha   90.00
_cell.angle_beta   90.00
_cell.angle_gamma   90.00
#
_symmetry.space_group_name_H-M   'P 1'
#
loop_
_entity.id
_entity.type
_entity.pdbx_description
1 polymer ?
#
loop_
_entity_poly.entity_id
_entity_poly.type
_entity_poly.pdbx_seq_one_letter_code
_entity_poly.pdbx_strand_id
1 'polypeptide(L)'
;MNELKENSKFGLNRGNLKMIALFCMTLDHFAGIVLTAWLHTLTKGSFAYICDMGLIFFLRLIGRLAFPLFCFFIVEGLIHTRNIYRYAFRLFLLALISEIPFDLSHSNTLLEFTDQNVFWTLLLGLVAIYCIDGIYSKFKLKKAVRYLFVFIIALLAGFVAFTIKSDYGAFGISTIVIIYLVEKEEIFFTPVINAMAIFFYYFVLANADEIDFAEYAEFSKIVIVVYLVFVLVVSSVVLCLTIFIKNKNARKMFAACATLTAMSPDELAAMANVFLMNYYNGEKGKKIGWLFYLYYPLHLAVLAGICKLLKFY
;
A
#
# COMPACT_ATOMS: atom_id res chain seq x y z
N MET A 1 15.26 -26.63 23.03
CA MET A 1 14.31 -26.93 21.93
C MET A 1 12.86 -27.06 22.40
N ASN A 2 12.59 -27.20 23.71
CA ASN A 2 11.21 -27.26 24.26
C ASN A 2 10.62 -25.89 24.66
N GLU A 3 11.44 -24.89 24.97
CA GLU A 3 10.95 -23.54 25.34
C GLU A 3 10.39 -22.73 24.15
N LEU A 4 10.75 -23.07 22.91
CA LEU A 4 10.23 -22.43 21.70
C LEU A 4 8.82 -22.96 21.30
N LYS A 5 8.36 -24.06 21.87
CA LYS A 5 7.01 -24.61 21.59
C LYS A 5 5.93 -24.11 22.53
N GLU A 6 6.27 -23.59 23.71
CA GLU A 6 5.26 -23.10 24.66
C GLU A 6 4.75 -21.68 24.34
N ASN A 7 5.49 -20.87 23.59
CA ASN A 7 5.06 -19.55 23.11
C ASN A 7 4.07 -19.57 21.92
N SER A 8 3.68 -20.74 21.42
CA SER A 8 2.76 -20.88 20.26
C SER A 8 1.27 -20.66 20.60
N LYS A 9 0.90 -20.47 21.85
CA LYS A 9 -0.52 -20.31 22.25
C LYS A 9 -1.08 -18.89 22.10
N PHE A 10 -0.26 -17.87 21.93
CA PHE A 10 -0.65 -16.46 21.76
C PHE A 10 -0.07 -15.83 20.49
N GLY A 11 -0.12 -16.50 19.35
CA GLY A 11 0.36 -15.98 18.09
C GLY A 11 -0.77 -15.49 17.17
N LEU A 12 -0.52 -14.39 16.45
CA LEU A 12 -1.39 -13.95 15.36
C LEU A 12 -1.21 -14.88 14.15
N ASN A 13 -2.28 -15.51 13.71
CA ASN A 13 -2.27 -16.27 12.47
C ASN A 13 -2.65 -15.38 11.27
N ARG A 14 -2.51 -15.90 10.04
CA ARG A 14 -2.85 -15.17 8.81
C ARG A 14 -4.31 -14.69 8.78
N GLY A 15 -5.24 -15.46 9.33
CA GLY A 15 -6.65 -15.08 9.43
C GLY A 15 -6.83 -13.84 10.32
N ASN A 16 -6.16 -13.81 11.48
CA ASN A 16 -6.23 -12.67 12.41
C ASN A 16 -5.67 -11.40 11.80
N LEU A 17 -4.49 -11.47 11.15
CA LEU A 17 -3.90 -10.32 10.46
C LEU A 17 -4.80 -9.80 9.35
N LYS A 18 -5.45 -10.69 8.64
CA LYS A 18 -6.43 -10.34 7.63
C LYS A 18 -7.62 -9.58 8.21
N MET A 19 -8.17 -10.04 9.33
CA MET A 19 -9.27 -9.34 9.99
C MET A 19 -8.85 -7.95 10.48
N ILE A 20 -7.64 -7.82 11.02
CA ILE A 20 -7.05 -6.51 11.39
C ILE A 20 -6.98 -5.60 10.17
N ALA A 21 -6.45 -6.09 9.04
CA ALA A 21 -6.36 -5.31 7.81
C ALA A 21 -7.73 -4.83 7.30
N LEU A 22 -8.75 -5.71 7.30
CA LEU A 22 -10.11 -5.33 6.92
C LEU A 22 -10.71 -4.29 7.86
N PHE A 23 -10.51 -4.45 9.16
CA PHE A 23 -11.00 -3.50 10.15
C PHE A 23 -10.37 -2.12 9.98
N CYS A 24 -9.04 -2.06 9.87
CA CYS A 24 -8.32 -0.80 9.63
C CYS A 24 -8.76 -0.13 8.32
N MET A 25 -8.89 -0.90 7.24
CA MET A 25 -9.38 -0.42 5.95
C MET A 25 -10.80 0.16 6.06
N THR A 26 -11.69 -0.47 6.84
CA THR A 26 -13.05 0.03 7.03
C THR A 26 -13.06 1.36 7.75
N LEU A 27 -12.22 1.53 8.78
CA LEU A 27 -12.07 2.79 9.49
C LEU A 27 -11.53 3.90 8.58
N ASP A 28 -10.55 3.59 7.73
CA ASP A 28 -10.00 4.52 6.75
C ASP A 28 -11.06 5.01 5.77
N HIS A 29 -11.78 4.09 5.13
CA HIS A 29 -12.81 4.43 4.15
C HIS A 29 -14.02 5.11 4.79
N PHE A 30 -14.41 4.70 6.00
CA PHE A 30 -15.48 5.41 6.74
C PHE A 30 -15.09 6.87 7.00
N ALA A 31 -13.85 7.10 7.44
CA ALA A 31 -13.34 8.45 7.65
C ALA A 31 -13.24 9.25 6.34
N GLY A 32 -12.64 8.66 5.30
CA GLY A 32 -12.41 9.31 4.01
C GLY A 32 -13.69 9.56 3.20
N ILE A 33 -14.72 8.74 3.36
CA ILE A 33 -15.96 8.85 2.57
C ILE A 33 -17.05 9.53 3.40
N VAL A 34 -17.45 8.95 4.54
CA VAL A 34 -18.65 9.40 5.28
C VAL A 34 -18.34 10.63 6.11
N LEU A 35 -17.29 10.60 6.94
CA LEU A 35 -16.97 11.74 7.80
C LEU A 35 -16.49 12.95 7.00
N THR A 36 -15.71 12.74 5.93
CA THR A 36 -15.32 13.84 5.05
C THR A 36 -16.54 14.48 4.36
N ALA A 37 -17.48 13.67 3.87
CA ALA A 37 -18.73 14.20 3.30
C ALA A 37 -19.54 14.97 4.34
N TRP A 38 -19.62 14.47 5.58
CA TRP A 38 -20.27 15.21 6.69
C TRP A 38 -19.53 16.48 7.05
N LEU A 39 -18.20 16.47 7.11
CA LEU A 39 -17.37 17.66 7.39
C LEU A 39 -17.71 18.82 6.46
N HIS A 40 -18.00 18.56 5.19
CA HIS A 40 -18.39 19.57 4.23
C HIS A 40 -19.76 20.23 4.53
N THR A 41 -20.59 19.60 5.36
CA THR A 41 -21.88 20.18 5.81
C THR A 41 -21.72 21.09 7.03
N LEU A 42 -20.59 21.03 7.72
CA LEU A 42 -20.34 21.79 8.94
C LEU A 42 -19.79 23.19 8.66
N THR A 43 -20.12 24.16 9.53
CA THR A 43 -19.55 25.50 9.46
C THR A 43 -18.06 25.45 9.78
N LYS A 44 -17.21 25.90 8.84
CA LYS A 44 -15.76 25.97 9.01
C LYS A 44 -15.37 26.72 10.29
N GLY A 45 -14.48 26.12 11.08
CA GLY A 45 -14.02 26.70 12.35
C GLY A 45 -14.96 26.49 13.55
N SER A 46 -16.14 25.89 13.37
CA SER A 46 -16.99 25.50 14.50
C SER A 46 -16.32 24.41 15.34
N PHE A 47 -16.72 24.26 16.61
CA PHE A 47 -16.22 23.18 17.46
C PHE A 47 -16.50 21.80 16.86
N ALA A 48 -17.69 21.60 16.29
CA ALA A 48 -18.03 20.34 15.60
C ALA A 48 -17.10 20.06 14.42
N TYR A 49 -16.77 21.06 13.59
CA TYR A 49 -15.84 20.95 12.48
C TYR A 49 -14.44 20.52 12.94
N ILE A 50 -13.91 21.12 14.01
CA ILE A 50 -12.59 20.80 14.56
C ILE A 50 -12.56 19.38 15.12
N CYS A 51 -13.61 18.97 15.85
CA CYS A 51 -13.72 17.61 16.39
C CYS A 51 -13.78 16.55 15.28
N ASP A 52 -14.54 16.82 14.21
CA ASP A 52 -14.68 15.89 13.09
C ASP A 52 -13.36 15.77 12.32
N MET A 53 -12.66 16.86 12.04
CA MET A 53 -11.31 16.83 11.45
C MET A 53 -10.35 15.99 12.29
N GLY A 54 -10.36 16.13 13.62
CA GLY A 54 -9.54 15.34 14.52
C GLY A 54 -9.87 13.84 14.47
N LEU A 55 -11.17 13.52 14.39
CA LEU A 55 -11.64 12.13 14.26
C LEU A 55 -11.23 11.51 12.91
N ILE A 56 -11.43 12.23 11.81
CA ILE A 56 -10.98 11.82 10.48
C ILE A 56 -9.49 11.50 10.52
N PHE A 57 -8.67 12.44 10.98
CA PHE A 57 -7.23 12.26 11.07
C PHE A 57 -6.84 11.00 11.87
N PHE A 58 -7.43 10.81 13.05
CA PHE A 58 -7.16 9.66 13.90
C PHE A 58 -7.54 8.32 13.25
N LEU A 59 -8.73 8.25 12.64
CA LEU A 59 -9.19 7.02 11.99
C LEU A 59 -8.34 6.69 10.74
N ARG A 60 -7.93 7.70 9.97
CA ARG A 60 -7.04 7.52 8.83
C ARG A 60 -5.65 7.04 9.25
N LEU A 61 -5.11 7.50 10.38
CA LEU A 61 -3.86 6.95 10.92
C LEU A 61 -3.97 5.45 11.23
N ILE A 62 -5.10 5.00 11.81
CA ILE A 62 -5.35 3.56 12.00
C ILE A 62 -5.47 2.86 10.65
N GLY A 63 -6.11 3.49 9.68
CA GLY A 63 -6.29 3.00 8.33
C GLY A 63 -4.99 2.65 7.61
N ARG A 64 -3.92 3.45 7.85
CA ARG A 64 -2.59 3.22 7.24
C ARG A 64 -2.01 1.81 7.50
N LEU A 65 -2.49 1.12 8.53
CA LEU A 65 -2.05 -0.25 8.81
C LEU A 65 -2.53 -1.26 7.73
N ALA A 66 -3.60 -0.96 7.00
CA ALA A 66 -4.23 -1.92 6.09
C ALA A 66 -3.36 -2.25 4.87
N PHE A 67 -2.87 -1.24 4.15
CA PHE A 67 -2.21 -1.43 2.86
C PHE A 67 -0.91 -2.24 2.95
N PRO A 68 0.04 -2.00 3.89
CA PRO A 68 1.23 -2.83 4.02
C PRO A 68 0.91 -4.30 4.31
N LEU A 69 -0.17 -4.58 5.06
CA LEU A 69 -0.63 -5.95 5.30
C LEU A 69 -1.13 -6.60 4.01
N PHE A 70 -1.87 -5.88 3.16
CA PHE A 70 -2.29 -6.40 1.85
C PHE A 70 -1.08 -6.67 0.95
N CYS A 71 -0.10 -5.77 0.88
CA CYS A 71 1.15 -6.00 0.15
C CYS A 71 1.89 -7.25 0.65
N PHE A 72 1.97 -7.43 1.97
CA PHE A 72 2.53 -8.64 2.57
C PHE A 72 1.77 -9.90 2.14
N PHE A 73 0.43 -9.87 2.11
CA PHE A 73 -0.37 -11.00 1.66
C PHE A 73 -0.23 -11.31 0.17
N ILE A 74 0.07 -10.33 -0.67
CA ILE A 74 0.38 -10.56 -2.10
C ILE A 74 1.66 -11.39 -2.22
N VAL A 75 2.72 -11.02 -1.49
CA VAL A 75 3.99 -11.78 -1.51
C VAL A 75 3.82 -13.17 -0.90
N GLU A 76 3.16 -13.29 0.24
CA GLU A 76 2.80 -14.57 0.85
C GLU A 76 1.92 -15.43 -0.09
N GLY A 77 1.04 -14.78 -0.85
CA GLY A 77 0.20 -15.42 -1.86
C GLY A 77 1.05 -16.02 -3.00
N LEU A 78 2.03 -15.28 -3.53
CA LEU A 78 2.94 -15.80 -4.55
C LEU A 78 3.69 -17.04 -4.06
N ILE A 79 4.24 -16.99 -2.84
CA ILE A 79 5.07 -18.07 -2.28
C ILE A 79 4.26 -19.35 -2.05
N HIS A 80 3.00 -19.23 -1.62
CA HIS A 80 2.20 -20.36 -1.17
C HIS A 80 1.13 -20.84 -2.18
N THR A 81 0.93 -20.13 -3.30
CA THR A 81 -0.09 -20.54 -4.26
C THR A 81 0.41 -21.66 -5.18
N ARG A 82 -0.47 -22.63 -5.48
CA ARG A 82 -0.20 -23.67 -6.48
C ARG A 82 -0.42 -23.20 -7.91
N ASN A 83 -1.27 -22.17 -8.09
CA ASN A 83 -1.64 -21.68 -9.41
C ASN A 83 -1.75 -20.17 -9.38
N ILE A 84 -0.69 -19.50 -9.84
CA ILE A 84 -0.57 -18.05 -9.87
C ILE A 84 -1.58 -17.41 -10.82
N TYR A 85 -1.89 -18.06 -11.95
CA TYR A 85 -2.83 -17.53 -12.94
C TYR A 85 -4.25 -17.42 -12.38
N ARG A 86 -4.70 -18.44 -11.61
CA ARG A 86 -5.98 -18.38 -10.89
C ARG A 86 -5.98 -17.31 -9.81
N TYR A 87 -4.85 -17.06 -9.17
CA TYR A 87 -4.74 -16.01 -8.17
C TYR A 87 -4.81 -14.62 -8.82
N ALA A 88 -4.01 -14.38 -9.85
CA ALA A 88 -4.05 -13.13 -10.63
C ALA A 88 -5.43 -12.87 -11.24
N PHE A 89 -6.07 -13.89 -11.82
CA PHE A 89 -7.42 -13.77 -12.38
C PHE A 89 -8.47 -13.37 -11.34
N ARG A 90 -8.39 -13.89 -10.11
CA ARG A 90 -9.28 -13.46 -9.02
C ARG A 90 -9.05 -12.00 -8.62
N LEU A 91 -7.80 -11.54 -8.56
CA LEU A 91 -7.50 -10.14 -8.28
C LEU A 91 -7.99 -9.24 -9.43
N PHE A 92 -7.82 -9.67 -10.66
CA PHE A 92 -8.33 -8.95 -11.83
C PHE A 92 -9.86 -8.81 -11.80
N LEU A 93 -10.60 -9.90 -11.56
CA LEU A 93 -12.05 -9.84 -11.43
C LEU A 93 -12.46 -8.94 -10.26
N LEU A 94 -11.72 -8.98 -9.16
CA LEU A 94 -12.00 -8.14 -8.01
C LEU A 94 -11.72 -6.66 -8.32
N ALA A 95 -10.65 -6.35 -9.06
CA ALA A 95 -10.39 -5.00 -9.54
C ALA A 95 -11.58 -4.47 -10.36
N LEU A 96 -12.05 -5.25 -11.36
CA LEU A 96 -13.18 -4.85 -12.20
C LEU A 96 -14.50 -4.67 -11.42
N ILE A 97 -14.84 -5.63 -10.54
CA ILE A 97 -16.09 -5.57 -9.77
C ILE A 97 -16.07 -4.41 -8.77
N SER A 98 -14.89 -4.06 -8.25
CA SER A 98 -14.74 -3.02 -7.25
C SER A 98 -14.74 -1.60 -7.81
N GLU A 99 -14.59 -1.41 -9.13
CA GLU A 99 -14.60 -0.06 -9.73
C GLU A 99 -15.93 0.65 -9.46
N ILE A 100 -17.05 0.01 -9.77
CA ILE A 100 -18.37 0.64 -9.59
C ILE A 100 -18.59 1.15 -8.15
N PRO A 101 -18.44 0.32 -7.09
CA PRO A 101 -18.58 0.82 -5.73
C PRO A 101 -17.47 1.80 -5.31
N PHE A 102 -16.27 1.72 -5.89
CA PHE A 102 -15.19 2.67 -5.65
C PHE A 102 -15.55 4.05 -6.21
N ASP A 103 -15.94 4.13 -7.48
CA ASP A 103 -16.33 5.37 -8.14
C ASP A 103 -17.56 6.00 -7.49
N LEU A 104 -18.58 5.19 -7.15
CA LEU A 104 -19.75 5.66 -6.41
C LEU A 104 -19.42 6.26 -5.06
N SER A 105 -18.41 5.73 -4.37
CA SER A 105 -18.03 6.18 -3.04
C SER A 105 -17.13 7.42 -3.04
N HIS A 106 -16.38 7.66 -4.14
CA HIS A 106 -15.42 8.78 -4.23
C HIS A 106 -15.94 9.94 -5.08
N SER A 107 -16.57 9.64 -6.22
CA SER A 107 -16.98 10.64 -7.22
C SER A 107 -18.49 10.74 -7.41
N ASN A 108 -19.26 9.91 -6.72
CA ASN A 108 -20.73 9.78 -6.93
C ASN A 108 -21.12 9.49 -8.40
N THR A 109 -20.24 8.84 -9.15
CA THR A 109 -20.46 8.42 -10.53
C THR A 109 -20.41 6.89 -10.63
N LEU A 110 -21.00 6.31 -11.68
CA LEU A 110 -20.96 4.85 -11.86
C LEU A 110 -19.64 4.35 -12.41
N LEU A 111 -19.00 5.13 -13.26
CA LEU A 111 -17.70 4.83 -13.85
C LEU A 111 -16.92 6.14 -14.03
N GLU A 112 -15.75 6.18 -13.42
CA GLU A 112 -14.78 7.24 -13.55
C GLU A 112 -13.40 6.64 -13.85
N PHE A 113 -12.63 7.30 -14.73
CA PHE A 113 -11.31 6.79 -15.13
C PHE A 113 -10.17 7.65 -14.58
N THR A 114 -10.47 8.61 -13.72
CA THR A 114 -9.45 9.49 -13.15
C THR A 114 -8.61 8.82 -12.09
N ASP A 115 -9.22 7.91 -11.30
CA ASP A 115 -8.53 7.15 -10.27
C ASP A 115 -9.06 5.73 -10.24
N GLN A 116 -8.17 4.74 -10.06
CA GLN A 116 -8.50 3.33 -10.07
C GLN A 116 -8.29 2.70 -8.70
N ASN A 117 -9.12 1.73 -8.34
CA ASN A 117 -9.06 1.09 -7.03
C ASN A 117 -7.73 0.34 -6.77
N VAL A 118 -7.45 0.08 -5.49
CA VAL A 118 -6.21 -0.54 -5.01
C VAL A 118 -5.90 -1.93 -5.58
N PHE A 119 -6.90 -2.68 -6.06
CA PHE A 119 -6.65 -4.02 -6.60
C PHE A 119 -5.86 -4.02 -7.90
N TRP A 120 -5.90 -2.94 -8.67
CA TRP A 120 -5.02 -2.76 -9.83
C TRP A 120 -3.55 -2.70 -9.38
N THR A 121 -3.24 -1.96 -8.34
CA THR A 121 -1.89 -1.91 -7.75
C THR A 121 -1.46 -3.29 -7.24
N LEU A 122 -2.33 -3.99 -6.51
CA LEU A 122 -2.04 -5.33 -5.98
C LEU A 122 -1.84 -6.36 -7.10
N LEU A 123 -2.63 -6.29 -8.19
CA LEU A 123 -2.50 -7.15 -9.36
C LEU A 123 -1.18 -6.89 -10.10
N LEU A 124 -0.88 -5.64 -10.40
CA LEU A 124 0.36 -5.25 -11.08
C LEU A 124 1.58 -5.63 -10.25
N GLY A 125 1.53 -5.40 -8.93
CA GLY A 125 2.56 -5.84 -8.00
C GLY A 125 2.75 -7.36 -7.98
N LEU A 126 1.66 -8.13 -8.00
CA LEU A 126 1.72 -9.60 -8.12
C LEU A 126 2.39 -10.04 -9.42
N VAL A 127 2.02 -9.44 -10.55
CA VAL A 127 2.62 -9.72 -11.85
C VAL A 127 4.11 -9.38 -11.84
N ALA A 128 4.48 -8.22 -11.29
CA ALA A 128 5.87 -7.80 -11.19
C ALA A 128 6.71 -8.81 -10.40
N ILE A 129 6.28 -9.18 -9.19
CA ILE A 129 7.03 -10.14 -8.37
C ILE A 129 7.01 -11.55 -8.94
N TYR A 130 5.99 -11.94 -9.70
CA TYR A 130 5.98 -13.21 -10.43
C TYR A 130 7.02 -13.24 -11.55
N CYS A 131 7.14 -12.18 -12.33
CA CYS A 131 8.18 -12.04 -13.35
C CYS A 131 9.58 -12.04 -12.72
N ILE A 132 9.76 -11.31 -11.62
CA ILE A 132 11.02 -11.27 -10.86
C ILE A 132 11.36 -12.67 -10.32
N ASP A 133 10.41 -13.39 -9.73
CA ASP A 133 10.62 -14.77 -9.23
C ASP A 133 11.04 -15.72 -10.36
N GLY A 134 10.46 -15.55 -11.55
CA GLY A 134 10.87 -16.29 -12.74
C GLY A 134 12.33 -16.06 -13.11
N ILE A 135 12.85 -14.84 -12.95
CA ILE A 135 14.27 -14.53 -13.19
C ILE A 135 15.17 -15.22 -12.14
N TYR A 136 14.79 -15.18 -10.88
CA TYR A 136 15.54 -15.83 -9.80
C TYR A 136 15.55 -17.35 -9.92
N SER A 137 14.46 -17.96 -10.39
CA SER A 137 14.32 -19.41 -10.43
C SER A 137 14.85 -20.06 -11.71
N LYS A 138 14.74 -19.40 -12.88
CA LYS A 138 15.04 -19.99 -14.18
C LYS A 138 16.41 -19.62 -14.73
N PHE A 139 16.97 -18.48 -14.33
CA PHE A 139 18.19 -17.96 -14.94
C PHE A 139 19.31 -17.81 -13.92
N LYS A 140 20.47 -18.40 -14.22
CA LYS A 140 21.72 -18.22 -13.44
C LYS A 140 22.44 -16.93 -13.86
N LEU A 141 21.82 -15.80 -13.66
CA LEU A 141 22.37 -14.50 -14.03
C LEU A 141 23.38 -13.99 -13.00
N LYS A 142 24.37 -13.20 -13.45
CA LYS A 142 25.21 -12.40 -12.56
C LYS A 142 24.32 -11.44 -11.76
N LYS A 143 24.69 -11.16 -10.52
CA LYS A 143 23.89 -10.33 -9.58
C LYS A 143 23.50 -8.98 -10.18
N ALA A 144 24.44 -8.28 -10.83
CA ALA A 144 24.19 -6.98 -11.47
C ALA A 144 23.13 -7.07 -12.60
N VAL A 145 23.20 -8.10 -13.45
CA VAL A 145 22.22 -8.31 -14.54
C VAL A 145 20.84 -8.62 -13.97
N ARG A 146 20.79 -9.44 -12.90
CA ARG A 146 19.54 -9.73 -12.20
C ARG A 146 18.91 -8.46 -11.63
N TYR A 147 19.68 -7.60 -10.98
CA TYR A 147 19.20 -6.32 -10.46
C TYR A 147 18.70 -5.39 -11.55
N LEU A 148 19.36 -5.35 -12.71
CA LEU A 148 18.88 -4.59 -13.87
C LEU A 148 17.48 -5.06 -14.30
N PHE A 149 17.25 -6.37 -14.41
CA PHE A 149 15.92 -6.89 -14.75
C PHE A 149 14.88 -6.59 -13.67
N VAL A 150 15.22 -6.73 -12.40
CA VAL A 150 14.32 -6.38 -11.28
C VAL A 150 13.92 -4.91 -11.38
N PHE A 151 14.88 -4.02 -11.63
CA PHE A 151 14.63 -2.59 -11.79
C PHE A 151 13.72 -2.31 -12.99
N ILE A 152 14.00 -2.90 -14.16
CA ILE A 152 13.18 -2.72 -15.37
C ILE A 152 11.75 -3.20 -15.14
N ILE A 153 11.54 -4.37 -14.51
CA ILE A 153 10.20 -4.89 -14.24
C ILE A 153 9.45 -3.99 -13.27
N ALA A 154 10.10 -3.53 -12.19
CA ALA A 154 9.50 -2.62 -11.23
C ALA A 154 9.16 -1.27 -11.88
N LEU A 155 10.06 -0.75 -12.73
CA LEU A 155 9.87 0.49 -13.48
C LEU A 155 8.65 0.40 -14.41
N LEU A 156 8.56 -0.66 -15.20
CA LEU A 156 7.42 -0.87 -16.12
C LEU A 156 6.10 -1.04 -15.36
N ALA A 157 6.09 -1.83 -14.29
CA ALA A 157 4.89 -2.01 -13.49
C ALA A 157 4.48 -0.70 -12.79
N GLY A 158 5.46 0.07 -12.26
CA GLY A 158 5.23 1.39 -11.67
C GLY A 158 4.70 2.40 -12.69
N PHE A 159 5.25 2.39 -13.91
CA PHE A 159 4.78 3.24 -15.01
C PHE A 159 3.33 2.90 -15.41
N VAL A 160 2.97 1.62 -15.52
CA VAL A 160 1.59 1.22 -15.80
C VAL A 160 0.66 1.64 -14.65
N ALA A 161 1.05 1.39 -13.39
CA ALA A 161 0.27 1.80 -12.23
C ALA A 161 0.04 3.31 -12.19
N PHE A 162 1.04 4.08 -12.61
CA PHE A 162 0.95 5.52 -12.74
C PHE A 162 0.00 5.94 -13.88
N THR A 163 0.13 5.37 -15.08
CA THR A 163 -0.70 5.75 -16.25
C THR A 163 -2.18 5.47 -16.04
N ILE A 164 -2.52 4.37 -15.35
CA ILE A 164 -3.91 4.06 -15.00
C ILE A 164 -4.37 4.76 -13.72
N LYS A 165 -3.49 5.55 -13.07
CA LYS A 165 -3.77 6.24 -11.80
C LYS A 165 -4.30 5.30 -10.71
N SER A 166 -3.67 4.13 -10.57
CA SER A 166 -4.07 3.18 -9.53
C SER A 166 -3.71 3.70 -8.14
N ASP A 167 -4.55 3.42 -7.16
CA ASP A 167 -4.33 3.79 -5.76
C ASP A 167 -2.96 3.28 -5.27
N TYR A 168 -2.21 4.09 -4.54
CA TYR A 168 -0.79 3.93 -4.19
C TYR A 168 0.20 3.86 -5.36
N GLY A 169 -0.22 3.74 -6.62
CA GLY A 169 0.62 3.85 -7.81
C GLY A 169 1.97 3.15 -7.73
N ALA A 170 3.04 3.85 -8.10
CA ALA A 170 4.40 3.33 -8.09
C ALA A 170 4.92 2.99 -6.68
N PHE A 171 4.45 3.68 -5.62
CA PHE A 171 4.80 3.33 -4.24
C PHE A 171 4.24 1.98 -3.82
N GLY A 172 3.00 1.67 -4.22
CA GLY A 172 2.39 0.36 -3.97
C GLY A 172 3.16 -0.77 -4.66
N ILE A 173 3.53 -0.58 -5.92
CA ILE A 173 4.38 -1.53 -6.67
C ILE A 173 5.72 -1.71 -5.97
N SER A 174 6.39 -0.61 -5.63
CA SER A 174 7.70 -0.65 -4.95
C SER A 174 7.62 -1.35 -3.59
N THR A 175 6.56 -1.10 -2.82
CA THR A 175 6.32 -1.76 -1.53
C THR A 175 6.23 -3.28 -1.69
N ILE A 176 5.47 -3.78 -2.67
CA ILE A 176 5.33 -5.22 -2.94
C ILE A 176 6.67 -5.82 -3.38
N VAL A 177 7.39 -5.15 -4.30
CA VAL A 177 8.71 -5.59 -4.78
C VAL A 177 9.73 -5.59 -3.64
N ILE A 178 9.74 -4.58 -2.78
CA ILE A 178 10.64 -4.47 -1.63
C ILE A 178 10.39 -5.59 -0.62
N ILE A 179 9.12 -5.89 -0.26
CA ILE A 179 8.78 -7.03 0.59
C ILE A 179 9.34 -8.33 -0.02
N TYR A 180 9.19 -8.50 -1.33
CA TYR A 180 9.70 -9.68 -2.03
C TYR A 180 11.24 -9.73 -2.03
N LEU A 181 11.93 -8.61 -2.25
CA LEU A 181 13.40 -8.55 -2.18
C LEU A 181 13.93 -8.86 -0.78
N VAL A 182 13.27 -8.37 0.27
CA VAL A 182 13.61 -8.72 1.66
C VAL A 182 13.36 -10.21 1.92
N GLU A 183 12.33 -10.81 1.31
CA GLU A 183 12.11 -12.26 1.37
C GLU A 183 13.27 -13.05 0.73
N LYS A 184 13.86 -12.53 -0.34
CA LYS A 184 15.03 -13.12 -1.03
C LYS A 184 16.39 -12.69 -0.44
N GLU A 185 16.41 -12.00 0.71
CA GLU A 185 17.62 -11.48 1.39
C GLU A 185 18.41 -10.45 0.53
N GLU A 186 17.76 -9.77 -0.41
CA GLU A 186 18.37 -8.75 -1.30
C GLU A 186 18.13 -7.32 -0.78
N ILE A 187 18.31 -7.10 0.51
CA ILE A 187 17.97 -5.85 1.22
C ILE A 187 18.69 -4.63 0.64
N PHE A 188 19.95 -4.77 0.27
CA PHE A 188 20.76 -3.65 -0.25
C PHE A 188 20.29 -3.09 -1.60
N PHE A 189 19.39 -3.80 -2.29
CA PHE A 189 18.79 -3.29 -3.52
C PHE A 189 17.46 -2.55 -3.30
N THR A 190 16.87 -2.66 -2.13
CA THR A 190 15.59 -2.02 -1.80
C THR A 190 15.62 -0.48 -1.90
N PRO A 191 16.71 0.25 -1.53
CA PRO A 191 16.78 1.69 -1.71
C PRO A 191 16.65 2.14 -3.17
N VAL A 192 17.18 1.36 -4.12
CA VAL A 192 17.09 1.67 -5.56
C VAL A 192 15.64 1.60 -6.04
N ILE A 193 14.89 0.60 -5.60
CA ILE A 193 13.46 0.45 -5.94
C ILE A 193 12.64 1.56 -5.29
N ASN A 194 12.95 1.94 -4.05
CA ASN A 194 12.27 3.04 -3.38
C ASN A 194 12.57 4.39 -4.06
N ALA A 195 13.82 4.64 -4.45
CA ALA A 195 14.20 5.85 -5.18
C ALA A 195 13.45 6.00 -6.51
N MET A 196 13.18 4.89 -7.20
CA MET A 196 12.35 4.87 -8.40
C MET A 196 10.92 5.36 -8.11
N ALA A 197 10.29 4.88 -7.04
CA ALA A 197 8.93 5.31 -6.67
C ALA A 197 8.88 6.79 -6.31
N ILE A 198 9.88 7.27 -5.54
CA ILE A 198 10.02 8.68 -5.19
C ILE A 198 10.16 9.53 -6.45
N PHE A 199 11.01 9.12 -7.40
CA PHE A 199 11.18 9.82 -8.67
C PHE A 199 9.86 9.93 -9.45
N PHE A 200 9.11 8.84 -9.60
CA PHE A 200 7.80 8.86 -10.27
C PHE A 200 6.83 9.84 -9.61
N TYR A 201 6.69 9.76 -8.29
CA TYR A 201 5.75 10.58 -7.56
C TYR A 201 6.03 12.09 -7.73
N TYR A 202 7.29 12.47 -7.58
CA TYR A 202 7.66 13.88 -7.69
C TYR A 202 7.76 14.37 -9.14
N PHE A 203 8.06 13.50 -10.09
CA PHE A 203 7.95 13.82 -11.50
C PHE A 203 6.51 14.20 -11.86
N VAL A 204 5.53 13.51 -11.30
CA VAL A 204 4.12 13.81 -11.46
C VAL A 204 3.78 15.15 -10.83
N LEU A 205 4.13 15.35 -9.57
CA LEU A 205 3.87 16.60 -8.87
C LEU A 205 4.47 17.81 -9.61
N ALA A 206 5.66 17.65 -10.17
CA ALA A 206 6.33 18.72 -10.91
C ALA A 206 5.68 19.04 -12.27
N ASN A 207 4.88 18.12 -12.83
CA ASN A 207 4.18 18.29 -14.10
C ASN A 207 2.65 18.42 -13.94
N ALA A 208 2.14 18.44 -12.70
CA ALA A 208 0.73 18.72 -12.47
C ALA A 208 0.47 20.21 -12.65
N ASP A 209 -0.43 20.57 -13.57
CA ASP A 209 -0.82 21.95 -13.88
C ASP A 209 -1.51 22.69 -12.72
N GLU A 210 -1.84 21.98 -11.63
CA GLU A 210 -2.53 22.50 -10.47
C GLU A 210 -1.64 23.34 -9.52
N ILE A 211 -0.32 23.25 -9.67
CA ILE A 211 0.62 24.05 -8.88
C ILE A 211 1.13 25.18 -9.78
N ASP A 212 0.50 26.36 -9.65
CA ASP A 212 0.97 27.58 -10.31
C ASP A 212 2.30 28.04 -9.70
N PHE A 213 3.38 27.41 -10.17
CA PHE A 213 4.76 27.72 -9.76
C PHE A 213 5.29 29.04 -10.36
N ALA A 214 4.48 29.76 -11.17
CA ALA A 214 4.97 30.90 -11.92
C ALA A 214 5.40 32.07 -11.01
N GLU A 215 4.75 32.26 -9.87
CA GLU A 215 5.03 33.39 -8.96
C GLU A 215 6.14 33.09 -7.93
N TYR A 216 6.51 31.80 -7.70
CA TYR A 216 7.56 31.38 -6.76
C TYR A 216 8.62 30.47 -7.42
N ALA A 217 8.84 30.61 -8.70
CA ALA A 217 9.39 29.56 -9.57
C ALA A 217 10.83 29.10 -9.22
N GLU A 218 11.75 29.91 -8.74
CA GLU A 218 13.13 29.48 -8.46
C GLU A 218 13.32 28.97 -7.04
N PHE A 219 12.78 29.65 -6.05
CA PHE A 219 12.90 29.26 -4.65
C PHE A 219 12.15 27.94 -4.36
N SER A 220 10.97 27.76 -4.94
CA SER A 220 10.19 26.53 -4.80
C SER A 220 10.89 25.31 -5.42
N LYS A 221 11.53 25.44 -6.57
CA LYS A 221 12.30 24.35 -7.21
C LYS A 221 13.45 23.88 -6.34
N ILE A 222 14.21 24.81 -5.75
CA ILE A 222 15.31 24.46 -4.83
C ILE A 222 14.78 23.73 -3.60
N VAL A 223 13.72 24.23 -2.99
CA VAL A 223 13.10 23.59 -1.81
C VAL A 223 12.61 22.17 -2.14
N ILE A 224 11.96 21.99 -3.30
CA ILE A 224 11.53 20.66 -3.76
C ILE A 224 12.72 19.73 -3.96
N VAL A 225 13.79 20.18 -4.62
CA VAL A 225 14.99 19.36 -4.83
C VAL A 225 15.65 18.99 -3.49
N VAL A 226 15.78 19.93 -2.56
CA VAL A 226 16.34 19.68 -1.23
C VAL A 226 15.48 18.66 -0.47
N TYR A 227 14.16 18.83 -0.52
CA TYR A 227 13.23 17.89 0.12
C TYR A 227 13.32 16.49 -0.51
N LEU A 228 13.40 16.39 -1.83
CA LEU A 228 13.60 15.13 -2.55
C LEU A 228 14.86 14.40 -2.12
N VAL A 229 15.98 15.14 -2.10
CA VAL A 229 17.27 14.59 -1.67
C VAL A 229 17.19 14.12 -0.21
N PHE A 230 16.55 14.91 0.65
CA PHE A 230 16.33 14.53 2.05
C PHE A 230 15.51 13.23 2.19
N VAL A 231 14.36 13.13 1.50
CA VAL A 231 13.51 11.94 1.51
C VAL A 231 14.24 10.72 0.95
N LEU A 232 14.99 10.88 -0.14
CA LEU A 232 15.80 9.81 -0.73
C LEU A 232 16.86 9.30 0.24
N VAL A 233 17.60 10.20 0.88
CA VAL A 233 18.67 9.82 1.83
C VAL A 233 18.07 9.16 3.06
N VAL A 234 17.08 9.78 3.67
CA VAL A 234 16.47 9.25 4.91
C VAL A 234 15.82 7.89 4.66
N SER A 235 15.01 7.76 3.61
CA SER A 235 14.36 6.48 3.30
C SER A 235 15.36 5.38 2.94
N SER A 236 16.45 5.72 2.24
CA SER A 236 17.52 4.76 1.94
C SER A 236 18.24 4.27 3.20
N VAL A 237 18.55 5.18 4.12
CA VAL A 237 19.15 4.82 5.42
C VAL A 237 18.20 3.94 6.22
N VAL A 238 16.92 4.31 6.32
CA VAL A 238 15.89 3.53 7.04
C VAL A 238 15.75 2.14 6.43
N LEU A 239 15.72 2.01 5.10
CA LEU A 239 15.68 0.70 4.43
C LEU A 239 16.93 -0.15 4.71
N CYS A 240 18.12 0.45 4.77
CA CYS A 240 19.31 -0.28 5.16
C CYS A 240 19.27 -0.75 6.62
N LEU A 241 18.61 -0.01 7.52
CA LEU A 241 18.45 -0.42 8.92
C LEU A 241 17.63 -1.70 9.09
N THR A 242 16.89 -2.13 8.07
CA THR A 242 16.14 -3.41 8.07
C THR A 242 17.02 -4.62 8.36
N ILE A 243 18.32 -4.56 8.05
CA ILE A 243 19.27 -5.66 8.32
C ILE A 243 19.37 -6.02 9.80
N PHE A 244 19.15 -5.05 10.69
CA PHE A 244 19.24 -5.25 12.15
C PHE A 244 18.00 -5.92 12.75
N ILE A 245 16.91 -6.03 11.98
CA ILE A 245 15.67 -6.66 12.46
C ILE A 245 15.80 -8.18 12.29
N LYS A 246 15.83 -8.92 13.40
CA LYS A 246 16.02 -10.38 13.42
C LYS A 246 14.80 -11.14 12.86
N ASN A 247 13.60 -10.73 13.24
CA ASN A 247 12.37 -11.38 12.75
C ASN A 247 12.14 -11.05 11.27
N LYS A 248 12.13 -12.07 10.41
CA LYS A 248 12.01 -11.90 8.95
C LYS A 248 10.70 -11.22 8.54
N ASN A 249 9.58 -11.54 9.18
CA ASN A 249 8.29 -10.93 8.86
C ASN A 249 8.21 -9.48 9.34
N ALA A 250 8.74 -9.17 10.53
CA ALA A 250 8.89 -7.81 11.00
C ALA A 250 9.82 -6.99 10.10
N ARG A 251 10.90 -7.59 9.59
CA ARG A 251 11.83 -6.98 8.62
C ARG A 251 11.13 -6.60 7.31
N LYS A 252 10.36 -7.52 6.73
CA LYS A 252 9.54 -7.26 5.53
C LYS A 252 8.57 -6.11 5.75
N MET A 253 7.90 -6.11 6.87
CA MET A 253 6.91 -5.08 7.22
C MET A 253 7.57 -3.73 7.48
N PHE A 254 8.70 -3.70 8.18
CA PHE A 254 9.45 -2.46 8.40
C PHE A 254 9.89 -1.82 7.07
N ALA A 255 10.41 -2.63 6.14
CA ALA A 255 10.81 -2.15 4.82
C ALA A 255 9.61 -1.61 4.02
N ALA A 256 8.45 -2.29 4.08
CA ALA A 256 7.20 -1.84 3.46
C ALA A 256 6.75 -0.48 4.00
N CYS A 257 6.68 -0.35 5.31
CA CYS A 257 6.25 0.89 5.96
C CYS A 257 7.24 2.04 5.72
N ALA A 258 8.56 1.76 5.73
CA ALA A 258 9.57 2.76 5.39
C ALA A 258 9.44 3.29 3.96
N THR A 259 9.07 2.42 3.00
CA THR A 259 8.79 2.82 1.62
C THR A 259 7.57 3.74 1.54
N LEU A 260 6.48 3.39 2.20
CA LEU A 260 5.25 4.18 2.20
C LEU A 260 5.41 5.52 2.92
N THR A 261 6.18 5.58 4.01
CA THR A 261 6.50 6.85 4.71
C THR A 261 7.20 7.86 3.79
N ALA A 262 7.92 7.39 2.76
CA ALA A 262 8.49 8.27 1.74
C ALA A 262 7.44 8.88 0.80
N MET A 263 6.24 8.29 0.72
CA MET A 263 5.10 8.86 -0.01
C MET A 263 4.42 9.97 0.80
N SER A 264 4.10 9.67 2.06
CA SER A 264 3.40 10.61 2.95
C SER A 264 3.79 10.37 4.42
N PRO A 265 3.98 11.43 5.24
CA PRO A 265 4.37 11.30 6.65
C PRO A 265 3.35 10.55 7.51
N ASP A 266 2.05 10.60 7.19
CA ASP A 266 0.99 9.89 7.92
C ASP A 266 1.11 8.36 7.79
N GLU A 267 1.76 7.87 6.72
CA GLU A 267 2.10 6.46 6.55
C GLU A 267 3.06 5.93 7.63
N LEU A 268 3.70 6.81 8.40
CA LEU A 268 4.51 6.42 9.57
C LEU A 268 3.69 5.61 10.59
N ALA A 269 2.39 5.88 10.70
CA ALA A 269 1.49 5.12 11.58
C ALA A 269 1.47 3.61 11.22
N ALA A 270 1.68 3.27 9.95
CA ALA A 270 1.78 1.90 9.49
C ALA A 270 2.92 1.09 10.15
N MET A 271 3.92 1.76 10.73
CA MET A 271 5.02 1.10 11.47
C MET A 271 4.52 0.25 12.64
N ALA A 272 3.31 0.50 13.17
CA ALA A 272 2.68 -0.35 14.17
C ALA A 272 2.53 -1.82 13.71
N ASN A 273 2.45 -2.06 12.39
CA ASN A 273 2.43 -3.41 11.82
C ASN A 273 3.71 -4.22 12.13
N VAL A 274 4.84 -3.56 12.35
CA VAL A 274 6.10 -4.23 12.71
C VAL A 274 5.94 -4.99 14.03
N PHE A 275 5.22 -4.40 14.99
CA PHE A 275 4.90 -5.06 16.25
C PHE A 275 3.97 -6.26 16.03
N LEU A 276 2.95 -6.13 15.19
CA LEU A 276 2.04 -7.23 14.86
C LEU A 276 2.79 -8.41 14.24
N MET A 277 3.79 -8.13 13.39
CA MET A 277 4.59 -9.16 12.74
C MET A 277 5.51 -9.93 13.69
N ASN A 278 5.86 -9.39 14.83
CA ASN A 278 6.62 -10.14 15.84
C ASN A 278 5.78 -11.26 16.46
N TYR A 279 4.47 -11.11 16.47
CA TYR A 279 3.52 -12.13 16.97
C TYR A 279 2.98 -13.04 15.87
N TYR A 280 3.32 -12.79 14.60
CA TYR A 280 2.84 -13.61 13.48
C TYR A 280 3.51 -14.98 13.47
N ASN A 281 2.70 -16.05 13.59
CA ASN A 281 3.17 -17.44 13.69
C ASN A 281 3.25 -18.19 12.34
N GLY A 282 2.86 -17.57 11.22
CA GLY A 282 2.85 -18.20 9.88
C GLY A 282 1.68 -19.16 9.61
N GLU A 283 0.86 -19.45 10.59
CA GLU A 283 -0.28 -20.37 10.42
C GLU A 283 -1.41 -19.74 9.59
N LYS A 284 -2.14 -20.59 8.85
CA LYS A 284 -3.22 -20.12 7.96
C LYS A 284 -4.43 -19.57 8.71
N GLY A 285 -4.72 -20.08 9.91
CA GLY A 285 -5.93 -19.72 10.66
C GLY A 285 -7.22 -20.16 9.97
N LYS A 286 -8.34 -19.55 10.34
CA LYS A 286 -9.68 -19.86 9.77
C LYS A 286 -9.70 -19.53 8.26
N LYS A 287 -10.41 -20.36 7.49
CA LYS A 287 -10.60 -20.17 6.04
C LYS A 287 -11.65 -19.07 5.77
N ILE A 288 -11.22 -17.82 5.76
CA ILE A 288 -12.07 -16.64 5.48
C ILE A 288 -11.79 -16.03 4.09
N GLY A 289 -11.22 -16.84 3.18
CA GLY A 289 -10.76 -16.32 1.87
C GLY A 289 -11.85 -15.68 1.02
N TRP A 290 -13.08 -16.25 1.01
CA TRP A 290 -14.21 -15.70 0.26
C TRP A 290 -14.68 -14.34 0.81
N LEU A 291 -14.65 -14.16 2.14
CA LEU A 291 -15.01 -12.90 2.80
C LEU A 291 -14.11 -11.73 2.31
N PHE A 292 -12.82 -12.02 2.11
CA PHE A 292 -11.87 -11.05 1.60
C PHE A 292 -12.24 -10.49 0.23
N TYR A 293 -12.68 -11.36 -0.66
CA TYR A 293 -13.05 -10.97 -2.03
C TYR A 293 -14.37 -10.19 -2.07
N LEU A 294 -15.32 -10.54 -1.23
CA LEU A 294 -16.62 -9.88 -1.20
C LEU A 294 -16.64 -8.60 -0.37
N TYR A 295 -15.82 -8.56 0.68
CA TYR A 295 -15.84 -7.47 1.65
C TYR A 295 -15.52 -6.11 1.04
N TYR A 296 -14.49 -6.04 0.19
CA TYR A 296 -14.05 -4.77 -0.36
C TYR A 296 -15.10 -4.07 -1.23
N PRO A 297 -15.68 -4.67 -2.27
CA PRO A 297 -16.72 -4.00 -3.03
C PRO A 297 -17.98 -3.73 -2.18
N LEU A 298 -18.32 -4.64 -1.25
CA LEU A 298 -19.52 -4.51 -0.45
C LEU A 298 -19.45 -3.35 0.54
N HIS A 299 -18.32 -3.20 1.28
CA HIS A 299 -18.22 -2.12 2.27
C HIS A 299 -18.22 -0.74 1.60
N LEU A 300 -17.56 -0.57 0.43
CA LEU A 300 -17.61 0.67 -0.34
C LEU A 300 -19.03 0.99 -0.82
N ALA A 301 -19.76 -0.02 -1.33
CA ALA A 301 -21.17 0.16 -1.72
C ALA A 301 -22.04 0.58 -0.53
N VAL A 302 -21.81 0.00 0.66
CA VAL A 302 -22.53 0.39 1.89
C VAL A 302 -22.20 1.83 2.27
N LEU A 303 -20.93 2.24 2.25
CA LEU A 303 -20.51 3.60 2.59
C LEU A 303 -21.08 4.63 1.60
N ALA A 304 -21.05 4.34 0.28
CA ALA A 304 -21.70 5.16 -0.73
C ALA A 304 -23.22 5.27 -0.49
N GLY A 305 -23.87 4.16 -0.14
CA GLY A 305 -25.28 4.12 0.21
C GLY A 305 -25.62 4.98 1.44
N ILE A 306 -24.76 4.96 2.47
CA ILE A 306 -24.91 5.83 3.66
C ILE A 306 -24.84 7.31 3.26
N CYS A 307 -23.84 7.71 2.47
CA CYS A 307 -23.72 9.10 2.01
C CYS A 307 -24.95 9.55 1.21
N LYS A 308 -25.47 8.69 0.34
CA LYS A 308 -26.69 8.97 -0.44
C LYS A 308 -27.94 9.09 0.43
N LEU A 309 -28.09 8.20 1.44
CA LEU A 309 -29.22 8.28 2.39
C LEU A 309 -29.18 9.53 3.25
N LEU A 310 -27.98 9.97 3.65
CA LEU A 310 -27.79 11.18 4.43
C LEU A 310 -27.77 12.45 3.57
N LYS A 311 -27.91 12.34 2.26
CA LYS A 311 -27.91 13.46 1.29
C LYS A 311 -26.63 14.31 1.37
N PHE A 312 -25.49 13.67 1.49
CA PHE A 312 -24.19 14.33 1.46
C PHE A 312 -23.71 14.63 0.02
N TYR A 313 -24.35 14.01 -0.97
CA TYR A 313 -24.14 14.23 -2.41
C TYR A 313 -25.43 14.76 -3.05
#